data_06f1dc4caab0c686198e5880729d68ae
#
_entry.id   06f1dc4caab0c686198e5880729d68ae
#
_cell.length_a   1.000
_cell.length_b   1.000
_cell.length_c   1.000
_cell.angle_alpha   90.00
_cell.angle_beta   90.00
_cell.angle_gamma   90.00
#
_symmetry.space_group_name_H-M   'P 1'
#
loop_
_entity.id
_entity.type
_entity.pdbx_description
1 polymer ?
#
loop_
_entity_poly.entity_id
_entity_poly.type
_entity_poly.pdbx_seq_one_letter_code
_entity_poly.pdbx_strand_id
1 'polypeptide(L)'
;EGSQNIITNGSKIVVPEGYGLLLFQAGKITGFVAEPGGYEWRSDDINSKSLFAGDGIVSPLITQSWERFKFGGQPGSQQAAFFVSLKELPDNRFGTQSEIYWDDGFLNTQVGAVTRGSYTLKIVDPILFVKNFVPAKYLAPGQVFDFTDLDNAAASQLFNEVVGSLAPAFSLYSNDPAKGNRITKLQQDSLGFAKSLSDAVENGYQWKSDRGLAIAKTAIVSIEYDANTRELLKTVQRADALAGSRGNSNLQASVAQGIQSAGETGGAAGLVGVGMASGMFGGVGS
;
A
#
# COMPACT_ATOMS: atom_id res chain seq x y z
N GLU A 1 38.32 8.13 17.60
CA GLU A 1 37.67 8.53 16.33
C GLU A 1 38.55 8.00 15.20
N GLY A 2 38.10 6.92 14.54
CA GLY A 2 38.81 6.42 13.36
C GLY A 2 38.70 7.40 12.18
N SER A 3 39.59 7.25 11.22
CA SER A 3 39.52 7.99 9.98
C SER A 3 38.14 7.82 9.34
N GLN A 4 37.59 8.92 8.83
CA GLN A 4 36.22 8.98 8.26
C GLN A 4 35.96 7.77 7.36
N ASN A 5 34.87 7.03 7.66
CA ASN A 5 34.29 5.95 6.88
C ASN A 5 34.99 4.56 6.95
N ILE A 6 35.83 4.31 7.95
CA ILE A 6 36.43 2.99 8.15
C ILE A 6 35.95 2.41 9.50
N ILE A 7 35.31 1.25 9.44
CA ILE A 7 34.98 0.47 10.64
C ILE A 7 36.20 -0.38 10.98
N THR A 8 36.86 -0.07 12.09
CA THR A 8 38.03 -0.82 12.57
C THR A 8 37.59 -1.96 13.50
N ASN A 9 38.46 -2.96 13.61
CA ASN A 9 38.25 -4.07 14.55
C ASN A 9 38.13 -3.54 15.98
N GLY A 10 37.13 -3.99 16.75
CA GLY A 10 36.79 -3.47 18.07
C GLY A 10 35.88 -2.24 18.07
N SER A 11 35.46 -1.72 16.91
CA SER A 11 34.48 -0.64 16.83
C SER A 11 33.14 -1.08 17.42
N LYS A 12 32.53 -0.20 18.21
CA LYS A 12 31.18 -0.42 18.74
C LYS A 12 30.15 0.20 17.81
N ILE A 13 29.18 -0.61 17.39
CA ILE A 13 28.05 -0.19 16.58
C ILE A 13 26.79 -0.30 17.42
N VAL A 14 26.02 0.78 17.52
CA VAL A 14 24.75 0.80 18.22
C VAL A 14 23.62 0.75 17.20
N VAL A 15 22.76 -0.27 17.30
CA VAL A 15 21.54 -0.38 16.51
C VAL A 15 20.40 0.19 17.34
N PRO A 16 19.79 1.33 16.89
CA PRO A 16 18.68 1.91 17.62
C PRO A 16 17.38 1.12 17.43
N GLU A 17 16.42 1.34 18.33
CA GLU A 17 15.05 0.84 18.19
C GLU A 17 14.43 1.18 16.84
N GLY A 18 13.88 0.15 16.18
CA GLY A 18 13.20 0.31 14.89
C GLY A 18 14.13 0.49 13.69
N TYR A 19 15.41 0.14 13.84
CA TYR A 19 16.36 0.07 12.73
C TYR A 19 16.93 -1.33 12.58
N GLY A 20 17.25 -1.67 11.33
CA GLY A 20 18.07 -2.83 11.00
C GLY A 20 19.46 -2.37 10.53
N LEU A 21 20.46 -3.18 10.82
CA LEU A 21 21.83 -2.97 10.36
C LEU A 21 22.18 -4.04 9.32
N LEU A 22 22.51 -3.61 8.11
CA LEU A 22 23.05 -4.45 7.05
C LEU A 22 24.57 -4.32 7.02
N LEU A 23 25.23 -5.46 7.00
CA LEU A 23 26.69 -5.56 6.91
C LEU A 23 27.09 -5.98 5.50
N PHE A 24 28.03 -5.24 4.93
CA PHE A 24 28.59 -5.52 3.63
C PHE A 24 30.08 -5.85 3.73
N GLN A 25 30.51 -6.79 2.91
CA GLN A 25 31.91 -7.13 2.73
C GLN A 25 32.19 -7.31 1.23
N ALA A 26 33.15 -6.57 0.72
CA ALA A 26 33.49 -6.58 -0.70
C ALA A 26 32.24 -6.44 -1.61
N GLY A 27 31.33 -5.54 -1.26
CA GLY A 27 30.09 -5.29 -2.02
C GLY A 27 28.99 -6.32 -1.87
N LYS A 28 29.15 -7.33 -1.00
CA LYS A 28 28.12 -8.34 -0.73
C LYS A 28 27.53 -8.15 0.66
N ILE A 29 26.23 -8.39 0.80
CA ILE A 29 25.57 -8.41 2.10
C ILE A 29 26.01 -9.70 2.83
N THR A 30 26.64 -9.53 3.99
CA THR A 30 27.18 -10.62 4.80
C THR A 30 26.45 -10.83 6.12
N GLY A 31 25.63 -9.85 6.54
CA GLY A 31 24.88 -9.96 7.77
C GLY A 31 23.75 -8.94 7.85
N PHE A 32 22.78 -9.25 8.73
CA PHE A 32 21.66 -8.38 9.05
C PHE A 32 21.31 -8.52 10.55
N VAL A 33 21.11 -7.39 11.22
CA VAL A 33 20.73 -7.31 12.62
C VAL A 33 19.52 -6.39 12.74
N ALA A 34 18.43 -6.88 13.31
CA ALA A 34 17.22 -6.09 13.55
C ALA A 34 16.98 -5.79 15.04
N GLU A 35 17.75 -6.43 15.94
CA GLU A 35 17.58 -6.22 17.37
C GLU A 35 18.37 -4.99 17.84
N PRO A 36 17.73 -4.09 18.64
CA PRO A 36 18.43 -2.97 19.23
C PRO A 36 19.54 -3.41 20.17
N GLY A 37 20.63 -2.70 20.17
CA GLY A 37 21.73 -2.99 21.09
C GLY A 37 23.08 -2.49 20.61
N GLY A 38 24.10 -2.71 21.46
CA GLY A 38 25.48 -2.43 21.15
C GLY A 38 26.20 -3.67 20.67
N TYR A 39 26.88 -3.57 19.54
CA TYR A 39 27.61 -4.66 18.92
C TYR A 39 29.08 -4.27 18.73
N GLU A 40 29.98 -5.21 18.94
CA GLU A 40 31.40 -5.02 18.69
C GLU A 40 31.75 -5.61 17.33
N TRP A 41 32.36 -4.81 16.46
CA TRP A 41 32.84 -5.26 15.17
C TRP A 41 34.13 -6.04 15.31
N ARG A 42 34.17 -7.30 14.87
CA ARG A 42 35.34 -8.17 14.83
C ARG A 42 35.50 -8.76 13.46
N SER A 43 36.59 -8.41 12.78
CA SER A 43 36.87 -8.92 11.44
C SER A 43 37.50 -10.31 11.40
N ASP A 44 38.04 -10.77 12.53
CA ASP A 44 38.88 -11.98 12.63
C ASP A 44 38.10 -13.25 12.97
N ASP A 45 36.83 -13.13 13.26
CA ASP A 45 36.05 -14.25 13.82
C ASP A 45 35.14 -14.87 12.76
N ILE A 46 35.79 -15.67 11.89
CA ILE A 46 35.15 -16.41 10.77
C ILE A 46 34.18 -17.50 11.30
N ASN A 47 34.31 -17.93 12.57
CA ASN A 47 33.56 -19.04 13.15
C ASN A 47 32.64 -18.66 14.31
N SER A 48 32.57 -17.40 14.72
CA SER A 48 31.85 -17.08 15.93
C SER A 48 30.38 -16.74 15.69
N LYS A 49 29.55 -17.47 16.39
CA LYS A 49 28.17 -17.09 16.75
C LYS A 49 28.12 -15.76 17.51
N SER A 50 29.24 -15.09 17.71
CA SER A 50 29.46 -13.96 18.59
C SER A 50 30.01 -12.70 17.89
N LEU A 51 29.71 -12.48 16.61
CA LEU A 51 29.81 -11.11 16.10
C LEU A 51 28.98 -10.16 16.99
N PHE A 52 28.08 -10.72 17.76
CA PHE A 52 27.13 -10.02 18.61
C PHE A 52 27.06 -10.69 19.98
N ALA A 53 28.02 -10.37 20.84
CA ALA A 53 27.98 -10.76 22.25
C ALA A 53 27.01 -9.84 23.01
N GLY A 54 25.71 -10.06 22.80
CA GLY A 54 24.64 -9.52 23.62
C GLY A 54 23.68 -10.66 23.91
N ASP A 55 23.32 -10.87 25.17
CA ASP A 55 22.37 -11.89 25.65
C ASP A 55 20.93 -11.69 25.13
N GLY A 56 20.77 -11.46 23.83
CA GLY A 56 19.48 -11.28 23.16
C GLY A 56 19.06 -12.56 22.44
N ILE A 57 17.83 -12.97 22.67
CA ILE A 57 17.18 -14.11 22.02
C ILE A 57 17.17 -13.87 20.51
N VAL A 58 17.96 -14.62 19.77
CA VAL A 58 18.03 -14.56 18.31
C VAL A 58 16.70 -15.05 17.74
N SER A 59 15.97 -14.18 17.05
CA SER A 59 14.73 -14.53 16.36
C SER A 59 14.98 -15.63 15.31
N PRO A 60 14.08 -16.60 15.14
CA PRO A 60 14.20 -17.67 14.14
C PRO A 60 14.45 -17.18 12.71
N LEU A 61 13.94 -15.98 12.36
CA LEU A 61 14.17 -15.33 11.07
C LEU A 61 15.64 -14.91 10.87
N ILE A 62 16.29 -14.47 11.95
CA ILE A 62 17.71 -14.09 11.94
C ILE A 62 18.58 -15.32 11.81
N THR A 63 18.21 -16.43 12.45
CA THR A 63 18.94 -17.70 12.37
C THR A 63 18.93 -18.27 10.95
N GLN A 64 17.80 -18.20 10.24
CA GLN A 64 17.71 -18.66 8.84
C GLN A 64 18.50 -17.77 7.88
N SER A 65 18.53 -16.45 8.09
CA SER A 65 19.35 -15.54 7.31
C SER A 65 20.83 -15.75 7.56
N TRP A 66 21.19 -15.99 8.82
CA TRP A 66 22.57 -16.20 9.26
C TRP A 66 23.21 -17.47 8.68
N GLU A 67 22.48 -18.57 8.59
CA GLU A 67 22.99 -19.80 8.00
C GLU A 67 23.27 -19.70 6.50
N ARG A 68 22.59 -18.81 5.80
CA ARG A 68 22.84 -18.51 4.38
C ARG A 68 24.07 -17.65 4.13
N PHE A 69 24.59 -16.96 5.14
CA PHE A 69 25.67 -15.98 5.00
C PHE A 69 27.00 -16.42 5.65
N LYS A 70 27.21 -17.72 5.82
CA LYS A 70 28.51 -18.27 6.24
C LYS A 70 29.55 -18.12 5.11
N PHE A 71 30.11 -16.92 4.95
CA PHE A 71 31.24 -16.73 4.06
C PHE A 71 32.40 -16.16 4.86
N GLY A 72 33.53 -16.91 4.82
CA GLY A 72 34.80 -16.46 5.38
C GLY A 72 35.24 -15.14 4.78
N GLY A 73 35.39 -14.15 5.63
CA GLY A 73 35.94 -12.86 5.23
C GLY A 73 37.42 -13.01 4.89
N GLN A 74 37.82 -12.44 3.74
CA GLN A 74 39.24 -12.33 3.44
C GLN A 74 39.80 -11.10 4.20
N PRO A 75 40.96 -11.22 4.85
CA PRO A 75 41.63 -10.08 5.46
C PRO A 75 41.89 -8.99 4.41
N GLY A 76 41.53 -7.75 4.74
CA GLY A 76 41.72 -6.59 3.84
C GLY A 76 40.55 -6.26 2.89
N SER A 77 39.42 -6.95 2.99
CA SER A 77 38.24 -6.60 2.21
C SER A 77 37.53 -5.35 2.76
N GLN A 78 37.03 -4.53 1.85
CA GLN A 78 36.26 -3.34 2.23
C GLN A 78 34.97 -3.74 2.94
N GLN A 79 34.73 -3.19 4.12
CA GLN A 79 33.57 -3.44 4.95
C GLN A 79 32.74 -2.18 5.09
N ALA A 80 31.42 -2.32 5.06
CA ALA A 80 30.49 -1.22 5.22
C ALA A 80 29.27 -1.67 6.04
N ALA A 81 28.67 -0.72 6.75
CA ALA A 81 27.47 -0.90 7.54
C ALA A 81 26.41 0.12 7.14
N PHE A 82 25.18 -0.35 6.90
CA PHE A 82 24.04 0.49 6.53
C PHE A 82 22.89 0.30 7.49
N PHE A 83 22.35 1.41 7.96
CA PHE A 83 21.11 1.38 8.74
C PHE A 83 19.91 1.49 7.82
N VAL A 84 18.92 0.64 8.05
CA VAL A 84 17.64 0.66 7.34
C VAL A 84 16.54 0.88 8.36
N SER A 85 15.68 1.85 8.14
CA SER A 85 14.51 2.07 8.98
C SER A 85 13.52 0.92 8.81
N LEU A 86 13.14 0.27 9.92
CA LEU A 86 12.09 -0.74 9.99
C LEU A 86 10.78 -0.14 10.50
N LYS A 87 10.80 1.17 10.80
CA LYS A 87 9.62 1.92 11.22
C LYS A 87 8.71 2.18 10.03
N GLU A 88 7.50 2.55 10.33
CA GLU A 88 6.60 3.13 9.35
C GLU A 88 7.17 4.46 8.83
N LEU A 89 7.12 4.65 7.53
CA LEU A 89 7.59 5.85 6.82
C LEU A 89 6.34 6.59 6.31
N PRO A 90 5.80 7.53 7.10
CA PRO A 90 4.58 8.25 6.77
C PRO A 90 4.81 9.38 5.76
N ASP A 91 3.70 10.06 5.41
CA ASP A 91 3.66 11.29 4.60
C ASP A 91 4.16 11.15 3.16
N ASN A 92 4.11 9.94 2.62
CA ASN A 92 4.27 9.76 1.18
C ASN A 92 2.95 10.16 0.50
N ARG A 93 2.99 11.14 -0.39
CA ARG A 93 1.80 11.70 -1.00
C ARG A 93 1.52 11.06 -2.35
N PHE A 94 0.26 10.97 -2.70
CA PHE A 94 -0.19 10.63 -4.04
C PHE A 94 -1.28 11.59 -4.52
N GLY A 95 -1.39 11.73 -5.83
CA GLY A 95 -2.44 12.50 -6.46
C GLY A 95 -2.48 12.27 -7.96
N THR A 96 -3.68 12.32 -8.52
CA THR A 96 -3.90 12.25 -9.97
C THR A 96 -4.14 13.65 -10.53
N GLN A 97 -3.57 13.94 -11.68
CA GLN A 97 -3.79 15.23 -12.38
C GLN A 97 -5.08 15.22 -13.20
N SER A 98 -5.48 14.04 -13.64
CA SER A 98 -6.70 13.78 -14.39
C SER A 98 -7.49 12.65 -13.74
N GLU A 99 -8.71 12.44 -14.21
CA GLU A 99 -9.55 11.33 -13.79
C GLU A 99 -8.88 9.99 -14.11
N ILE A 100 -8.95 9.08 -13.16
CA ILE A 100 -8.65 7.68 -13.35
C ILE A 100 -9.95 6.89 -13.34
N TYR A 101 -9.99 5.79 -14.08
CA TYR A 101 -11.19 5.00 -14.27
C TYR A 101 -11.00 3.55 -13.86
N TRP A 102 -12.02 2.96 -13.26
CA TRP A 102 -12.06 1.54 -12.94
C TRP A 102 -13.48 1.00 -13.05
N ASP A 103 -13.62 -0.30 -13.27
CA ASP A 103 -14.91 -0.96 -13.29
C ASP A 103 -15.38 -1.21 -11.86
N ASP A 104 -16.60 -0.76 -11.53
CA ASP A 104 -17.22 -0.93 -10.22
C ASP A 104 -18.37 -1.93 -10.30
N GLY A 105 -18.21 -3.09 -9.63
CA GLY A 105 -19.18 -4.18 -9.67
C GLY A 105 -20.48 -3.88 -8.93
N PHE A 106 -20.46 -2.93 -7.97
CA PHE A 106 -21.66 -2.52 -7.26
C PHE A 106 -22.54 -1.59 -8.12
N LEU A 107 -21.90 -0.62 -8.79
CA LEU A 107 -22.60 0.28 -9.70
C LEU A 107 -22.80 -0.33 -11.09
N ASN A 108 -22.16 -1.47 -11.36
CA ASN A 108 -22.16 -2.19 -12.64
C ASN A 108 -21.81 -1.30 -13.84
N THR A 109 -20.85 -0.43 -13.65
CA THR A 109 -20.36 0.52 -14.64
C THR A 109 -18.96 0.98 -14.33
N GLN A 110 -18.34 1.67 -15.29
CA GLN A 110 -17.08 2.34 -15.07
C GLN A 110 -17.27 3.61 -14.23
N VAL A 111 -16.40 3.79 -13.25
CA VAL A 111 -16.36 4.97 -12.36
C VAL A 111 -15.12 5.76 -12.63
N GLY A 112 -15.22 7.08 -12.58
CA GLY A 112 -14.09 7.99 -12.75
C GLY A 112 -13.93 8.95 -11.58
N ALA A 113 -12.68 9.21 -11.19
CA ALA A 113 -12.38 10.19 -10.15
C ALA A 113 -10.97 10.77 -10.25
N VAL A 114 -10.81 11.98 -9.75
CA VAL A 114 -9.53 12.57 -9.34
C VAL A 114 -9.38 12.33 -7.85
N THR A 115 -8.23 11.85 -7.43
CA THR A 115 -7.98 11.53 -6.01
C THR A 115 -6.66 12.10 -5.51
N ARG A 116 -6.62 12.42 -4.22
CA ARG A 116 -5.42 12.86 -3.49
C ARG A 116 -5.39 12.26 -2.11
N GLY A 117 -4.21 11.93 -1.66
CA GLY A 117 -4.02 11.36 -0.34
C GLY A 117 -2.56 11.15 0.02
N SER A 118 -2.37 10.38 1.07
CA SER A 118 -1.06 9.94 1.51
C SER A 118 -1.07 8.45 1.86
N TYR A 119 0.11 7.87 1.86
CA TYR A 119 0.32 6.50 2.29
C TYR A 119 1.54 6.39 3.19
N THR A 120 1.51 5.41 4.04
CA THR A 120 2.61 5.04 4.91
C THR A 120 3.28 3.80 4.32
N LEU A 121 4.55 3.92 4.04
CA LEU A 121 5.38 2.87 3.49
C LEU A 121 6.10 2.13 4.62
N LYS A 122 6.36 0.85 4.43
CA LYS A 122 7.15 0.03 5.36
C LYS A 122 8.11 -0.85 4.58
N ILE A 123 9.36 -0.89 5.03
CA ILE A 123 10.34 -1.87 4.55
C ILE A 123 10.11 -3.15 5.35
N VAL A 124 9.61 -4.19 4.67
CA VAL A 124 9.27 -5.49 5.29
C VAL A 124 10.37 -6.53 5.09
N ASP A 125 11.22 -6.35 4.08
CA ASP A 125 12.43 -7.12 3.86
C ASP A 125 13.59 -6.19 3.47
N PRO A 126 14.41 -5.77 4.46
CA PRO A 126 15.51 -4.85 4.23
C PRO A 126 16.59 -5.38 3.27
N ILE A 127 16.79 -6.69 3.26
CA ILE A 127 17.80 -7.33 2.39
C ILE A 127 17.37 -7.22 0.93
N LEU A 128 16.12 -7.59 0.61
CA LEU A 128 15.56 -7.43 -0.73
C LEU A 128 15.54 -5.96 -1.16
N PHE A 129 15.13 -5.07 -0.25
CA PHE A 129 15.07 -3.64 -0.53
C PHE A 129 16.42 -3.08 -0.96
N VAL A 130 17.45 -3.31 -0.18
CA VAL A 130 18.79 -2.79 -0.47
C VAL A 130 19.40 -3.49 -1.69
N LYS A 131 19.24 -4.81 -1.79
CA LYS A 131 19.83 -5.60 -2.88
C LYS A 131 19.21 -5.27 -4.24
N ASN A 132 17.89 -5.15 -4.30
CA ASN A 132 17.16 -5.10 -5.57
C ASN A 132 16.72 -3.68 -5.96
N PHE A 133 16.62 -2.77 -5.00
CA PHE A 133 16.00 -1.47 -5.28
C PHE A 133 16.88 -0.25 -5.00
N VAL A 134 17.69 -0.26 -3.94
CA VAL A 134 18.50 0.92 -3.58
C VAL A 134 19.64 1.12 -4.57
N PRO A 135 19.71 2.27 -5.28
CA PRO A 135 20.82 2.56 -6.17
C PRO A 135 22.15 2.61 -5.44
N ALA A 136 23.21 2.12 -6.08
CA ALA A 136 24.55 2.00 -5.49
C ALA A 136 25.10 3.32 -4.94
N LYS A 137 24.73 4.46 -5.52
CA LYS A 137 25.15 5.78 -5.02
C LYS A 137 24.75 6.04 -3.56
N TYR A 138 23.61 5.49 -3.12
CA TYR A 138 23.14 5.64 -1.73
C TYR A 138 23.80 4.67 -0.75
N LEU A 139 24.56 3.72 -1.27
CA LEU A 139 25.38 2.81 -0.46
C LEU A 139 26.78 3.40 -0.15
N ALA A 140 27.07 4.59 -0.67
CA ALA A 140 28.28 5.30 -0.34
C ALA A 140 28.20 5.95 1.06
N PRO A 141 29.33 6.09 1.78
CA PRO A 141 29.34 6.71 3.11
C PRO A 141 28.75 8.11 3.11
N GLY A 142 27.93 8.42 4.13
CA GLY A 142 27.29 9.73 4.28
C GLY A 142 26.10 9.98 3.36
N GLN A 143 25.71 9.03 2.51
CA GLN A 143 24.52 9.14 1.68
C GLN A 143 23.30 8.60 2.42
N VAL A 144 22.15 9.20 2.17
CA VAL A 144 20.86 8.80 2.73
C VAL A 144 19.87 8.58 1.59
N PHE A 145 19.21 7.43 1.60
CA PHE A 145 18.07 7.18 0.72
C PHE A 145 16.81 7.74 1.37
N ASP A 146 16.28 8.82 0.80
CA ASP A 146 15.06 9.46 1.26
C ASP A 146 13.93 9.18 0.26
N PHE A 147 12.82 8.60 0.75
CA PHE A 147 11.62 8.30 -0.04
C PHE A 147 10.85 9.57 -0.42
N THR A 148 11.05 10.67 0.29
CA THR A 148 10.36 11.94 0.06
C THR A 148 11.13 12.87 -0.87
N ASP A 149 12.37 12.53 -1.19
CA ASP A 149 13.22 13.30 -2.10
C ASP A 149 12.82 13.00 -3.57
N LEU A 150 12.22 13.98 -4.22
CA LEU A 150 11.79 13.88 -5.63
C LEU A 150 12.98 13.85 -6.61
N ASP A 151 14.16 14.30 -6.21
CA ASP A 151 15.39 14.18 -7.01
C ASP A 151 15.98 12.77 -6.94
N ASN A 152 15.48 11.96 -6.02
CA ASN A 152 15.76 10.53 -5.99
C ASN A 152 14.93 9.80 -7.04
N ALA A 153 15.57 9.38 -8.14
CA ALA A 153 14.89 8.69 -9.23
C ALA A 153 14.15 7.41 -8.79
N ALA A 154 14.69 6.69 -7.78
CA ALA A 154 14.03 5.49 -7.25
C ALA A 154 12.78 5.85 -6.43
N ALA A 155 12.83 6.92 -5.62
CA ALA A 155 11.65 7.41 -4.91
C ALA A 155 10.59 7.95 -5.88
N SER A 156 10.99 8.68 -6.91
CA SER A 156 10.10 9.13 -7.98
C SER A 156 9.44 7.97 -8.72
N GLN A 157 10.17 6.87 -8.97
CA GLN A 157 9.60 5.66 -9.56
C GLN A 157 8.51 5.05 -8.66
N LEU A 158 8.75 4.95 -7.34
CA LEU A 158 7.73 4.45 -6.41
C LEU A 158 6.47 5.31 -6.42
N PHE A 159 6.62 6.63 -6.47
CA PHE A 159 5.49 7.54 -6.60
C PHE A 159 4.67 7.26 -7.86
N ASN A 160 5.32 7.13 -9.01
CA ASN A 160 4.64 6.86 -10.28
C ASN A 160 3.94 5.50 -10.27
N GLU A 161 4.54 4.48 -9.66
CA GLU A 161 3.94 3.15 -9.52
C GLU A 161 2.72 3.16 -8.60
N VAL A 162 2.73 3.95 -7.51
CA VAL A 162 1.56 4.15 -6.66
C VAL A 162 0.43 4.82 -7.43
N VAL A 163 0.73 5.90 -8.16
CA VAL A 163 -0.29 6.58 -8.98
C VAL A 163 -0.87 5.63 -10.03
N GLY A 164 -0.04 4.85 -10.71
CA GLY A 164 -0.48 3.84 -11.67
C GLY A 164 -1.27 2.68 -11.05
N SER A 165 -1.13 2.46 -9.76
CA SER A 165 -1.85 1.40 -9.01
C SER A 165 -3.14 1.87 -8.36
N LEU A 166 -3.49 3.17 -8.43
CA LEU A 166 -4.69 3.69 -7.78
C LEU A 166 -5.97 3.10 -8.38
N ALA A 167 -6.11 3.09 -9.70
CA ALA A 167 -7.29 2.49 -10.35
C ALA A 167 -7.43 0.99 -10.03
N PRO A 168 -6.39 0.15 -10.17
CA PRO A 168 -6.44 -1.24 -9.70
C PRO A 168 -6.78 -1.37 -8.21
N ALA A 169 -6.26 -0.49 -7.34
CA ALA A 169 -6.56 -0.51 -5.91
C ALA A 169 -8.03 -0.21 -5.60
N PHE A 170 -8.61 0.80 -6.26
CA PHE A 170 -10.04 1.09 -6.14
C PHE A 170 -10.89 -0.07 -6.64
N SER A 171 -10.52 -0.69 -7.75
CA SER A 171 -11.18 -1.86 -8.28
C SER A 171 -11.13 -3.04 -7.29
N LEU A 172 -9.97 -3.35 -6.74
CA LEU A 172 -9.80 -4.41 -5.73
C LEU A 172 -10.65 -4.14 -4.47
N TYR A 173 -10.72 -2.87 -4.05
CA TYR A 173 -11.50 -2.48 -2.88
C TYR A 173 -13.01 -2.64 -3.11
N SER A 174 -13.54 -2.12 -4.20
CA SER A 174 -14.97 -2.04 -4.46
C SER A 174 -15.58 -3.32 -5.09
N ASN A 175 -14.76 -4.22 -5.60
CA ASN A 175 -15.18 -5.44 -6.27
C ASN A 175 -14.99 -6.72 -5.44
N ASP A 176 -14.74 -6.60 -4.14
CA ASP A 176 -14.68 -7.76 -3.23
C ASP A 176 -16.06 -8.06 -2.63
N PRO A 177 -16.81 -9.05 -3.18
CA PRO A 177 -18.18 -9.36 -2.72
C PRO A 177 -18.20 -9.91 -1.30
N ALA A 178 -17.12 -10.54 -0.83
CA ALA A 178 -17.03 -11.10 0.52
C ALA A 178 -16.99 -10.02 1.59
N LYS A 179 -16.45 -8.83 1.26
CA LYS A 179 -16.35 -7.70 2.19
C LYS A 179 -17.53 -6.75 2.13
N GLY A 180 -18.37 -6.84 1.09
CA GLY A 180 -19.44 -5.88 0.83
C GLY A 180 -18.94 -4.44 0.75
N ASN A 181 -17.70 -4.25 0.30
CA ASN A 181 -17.10 -2.95 0.14
C ASN A 181 -17.78 -2.19 -1.00
N ARG A 182 -18.01 -0.91 -0.75
CA ARG A 182 -18.55 0.02 -1.73
C ARG A 182 -17.63 1.21 -1.81
N ILE A 183 -17.53 1.81 -2.98
CA ILE A 183 -16.76 3.03 -3.21
C ILE A 183 -17.09 4.14 -2.20
N THR A 184 -18.34 4.23 -1.74
CA THR A 184 -18.79 5.21 -0.74
C THR A 184 -18.20 4.99 0.64
N LYS A 185 -17.70 3.80 0.96
CA LYS A 185 -17.05 3.48 2.24
C LYS A 185 -15.55 3.78 2.25
N LEU A 186 -14.96 4.06 1.11
CA LEU A 186 -13.53 4.12 0.92
C LEU A 186 -12.84 5.14 1.82
N GLN A 187 -13.43 6.33 2.02
CA GLN A 187 -12.91 7.36 2.92
C GLN A 187 -13.06 7.01 4.40
N GLN A 188 -13.90 6.04 4.75
CA GLN A 188 -14.15 5.59 6.13
C GLN A 188 -13.33 4.35 6.48
N ASP A 189 -12.74 3.68 5.48
CA ASP A 189 -11.99 2.42 5.64
C ASP A 189 -10.56 2.56 5.11
N SER A 190 -9.77 3.35 5.81
CA SER A 190 -8.38 3.62 5.43
C SER A 190 -7.51 2.37 5.44
N LEU A 191 -7.73 1.42 6.36
CA LEU A 191 -6.98 0.17 6.44
C LEU A 191 -7.37 -0.80 5.32
N GLY A 192 -8.65 -0.88 4.99
CA GLY A 192 -9.13 -1.70 3.86
C GLY A 192 -8.56 -1.21 2.54
N PHE A 193 -8.53 0.10 2.33
CA PHE A 193 -7.92 0.67 1.13
C PHE A 193 -6.39 0.50 1.11
N ALA A 194 -5.72 0.65 2.26
CA ALA A 194 -4.28 0.39 2.36
C ALA A 194 -3.92 -1.02 1.91
N LYS A 195 -4.72 -2.01 2.32
CA LYS A 195 -4.54 -3.39 1.87
C LYS A 195 -4.71 -3.52 0.36
N SER A 196 -5.77 -2.94 -0.20
CA SER A 196 -6.04 -2.99 -1.65
C SER A 196 -4.94 -2.30 -2.45
N LEU A 197 -4.42 -1.16 -1.97
CA LEU A 197 -3.30 -0.47 -2.62
C LEU A 197 -1.99 -1.26 -2.52
N SER A 198 -1.73 -1.88 -1.36
CA SER A 198 -0.57 -2.76 -1.18
C SER A 198 -0.63 -3.99 -2.10
N ASP A 199 -1.81 -4.59 -2.24
CA ASP A 199 -2.03 -5.71 -3.17
C ASP A 199 -1.87 -5.25 -4.64
N ALA A 200 -2.33 -4.04 -4.98
CA ALA A 200 -2.20 -3.49 -6.33
C ALA A 200 -0.74 -3.24 -6.73
N VAL A 201 0.08 -2.66 -5.86
CA VAL A 201 1.51 -2.44 -6.13
C VAL A 201 2.28 -3.75 -6.14
N GLU A 202 1.87 -4.77 -5.38
CA GLU A 202 2.44 -6.11 -5.46
C GLU A 202 2.10 -6.78 -6.78
N ASN A 203 0.84 -6.76 -7.19
CA ASN A 203 0.39 -7.39 -8.43
C ASN A 203 0.99 -6.73 -9.68
N GLY A 204 1.14 -5.42 -9.67
CA GLY A 204 1.66 -4.65 -10.80
C GLY A 204 3.17 -4.56 -10.85
N TYR A 205 3.84 -4.47 -9.70
CA TYR A 205 5.25 -4.08 -9.61
C TYR A 205 6.08 -4.93 -8.64
N GLN A 206 5.49 -5.93 -8.00
CA GLN A 206 6.16 -6.87 -7.09
C GLN A 206 6.90 -6.17 -5.95
N TRP A 207 6.26 -5.18 -5.33
CA TRP A 207 6.85 -4.39 -4.27
C TRP A 207 7.31 -5.23 -3.09
N LYS A 208 6.48 -6.17 -2.64
CA LYS A 208 6.80 -7.02 -1.49
C LYS A 208 7.73 -8.16 -1.88
N SER A 209 7.41 -8.88 -2.94
CA SER A 209 8.11 -10.11 -3.33
C SER A 209 9.50 -9.85 -3.92
N ASP A 210 9.71 -8.70 -4.60
CA ASP A 210 10.99 -8.37 -5.23
C ASP A 210 11.77 -7.28 -4.50
N ARG A 211 11.08 -6.32 -3.87
CA ARG A 211 11.71 -5.15 -3.25
C ARG A 211 11.57 -5.07 -1.74
N GLY A 212 10.84 -5.98 -1.11
CA GLY A 212 10.64 -5.98 0.34
C GLY A 212 9.90 -4.74 0.87
N LEU A 213 9.00 -4.14 0.06
CA LEU A 213 8.22 -2.96 0.39
C LEU A 213 6.73 -3.29 0.53
N ALA A 214 6.04 -2.62 1.43
CA ALA A 214 4.59 -2.72 1.58
C ALA A 214 3.98 -1.37 1.97
N ILE A 215 2.70 -1.18 1.63
CA ILE A 215 1.91 -0.05 2.10
C ILE A 215 1.18 -0.48 3.36
N ALA A 216 1.47 0.19 4.47
CA ALA A 216 0.91 -0.14 5.78
C ALA A 216 -0.40 0.59 6.06
N LYS A 217 -0.49 1.85 5.65
CA LYS A 217 -1.65 2.74 5.90
C LYS A 217 -1.89 3.65 4.71
N THR A 218 -3.11 4.14 4.58
CA THR A 218 -3.48 5.18 3.61
C THR A 218 -4.39 6.21 4.27
N ALA A 219 -4.37 7.43 3.74
CA ALA A 219 -5.33 8.46 4.06
C ALA A 219 -5.78 9.12 2.76
N ILE A 220 -7.05 9.00 2.41
CA ILE A 220 -7.64 9.69 1.26
C ILE A 220 -8.10 11.06 1.73
N VAL A 221 -7.43 12.10 1.23
CA VAL A 221 -7.72 13.49 1.56
C VAL A 221 -8.93 13.98 0.77
N SER A 222 -8.97 13.67 -0.52
CA SER A 222 -10.09 13.98 -1.39
C SER A 222 -10.27 12.92 -2.47
N ILE A 223 -11.52 12.74 -2.86
CA ILE A 223 -11.92 11.99 -4.04
C ILE A 223 -13.03 12.78 -4.73
N GLU A 224 -12.77 13.20 -5.95
CA GLU A 224 -13.67 14.01 -6.76
C GLU A 224 -14.13 13.17 -7.95
N TYR A 225 -15.35 12.66 -7.86
CA TYR A 225 -15.93 11.83 -8.90
C TYR A 225 -16.31 12.67 -10.13
N ASP A 226 -16.22 12.07 -11.30
CA ASP A 226 -16.74 12.65 -12.53
C ASP A 226 -18.26 12.89 -12.48
N ALA A 227 -18.79 13.60 -13.44
CA ALA A 227 -20.20 13.98 -13.46
C ALA A 227 -21.13 12.75 -13.50
N ASN A 228 -20.80 11.77 -14.33
CA ASN A 228 -21.60 10.55 -14.48
C ASN A 228 -21.61 9.72 -13.19
N THR A 229 -20.45 9.53 -12.58
CA THR A 229 -20.33 8.81 -11.31
C THR A 229 -21.09 9.51 -10.19
N ARG A 230 -21.04 10.83 -10.12
CA ARG A 230 -21.81 11.62 -9.13
C ARG A 230 -23.31 11.43 -9.28
N GLU A 231 -23.83 11.42 -10.48
CA GLU A 231 -25.27 11.20 -10.71
C GLU A 231 -25.69 9.78 -10.33
N LEU A 232 -24.87 8.78 -10.67
CA LEU A 232 -25.10 7.39 -10.26
C LEU A 232 -25.12 7.26 -8.73
N LEU A 233 -24.17 7.85 -8.04
CA LEU A 233 -24.10 7.81 -6.57
C LEU A 233 -25.31 8.50 -5.93
N LYS A 234 -25.78 9.61 -6.45
CA LYS A 234 -27.02 10.25 -5.97
C LYS A 234 -28.23 9.36 -6.15
N THR A 235 -28.32 8.65 -7.27
CA THR A 235 -29.41 7.71 -7.54
C THR A 235 -29.39 6.55 -6.54
N VAL A 236 -28.22 5.97 -6.30
CA VAL A 236 -28.05 4.90 -5.30
C VAL A 236 -28.40 5.39 -3.89
N GLN A 237 -27.92 6.57 -3.50
CA GLN A 237 -28.24 7.14 -2.19
C GLN A 237 -29.73 7.37 -1.99
N ARG A 238 -30.43 7.84 -3.03
CA ARG A 238 -31.91 7.99 -2.99
C ARG A 238 -32.60 6.63 -2.83
N ALA A 239 -32.16 5.63 -3.61
CA ALA A 239 -32.72 4.29 -3.52
C ALA A 239 -32.47 3.64 -2.14
N ASP A 240 -31.29 3.80 -1.56
CA ASP A 240 -30.93 3.30 -0.24
C ASP A 240 -31.75 4.00 0.86
N ALA A 241 -31.93 5.31 0.76
CA ALA A 241 -32.77 6.08 1.69
C ALA A 241 -34.23 5.63 1.66
N LEU A 242 -34.75 5.33 0.49
CA LEU A 242 -36.14 4.82 0.33
C LEU A 242 -36.30 3.38 0.83
N ALA A 243 -35.32 2.53 0.60
CA ALA A 243 -35.29 1.16 1.12
C ALA A 243 -35.21 1.13 2.66
N GLY A 244 -34.54 2.11 3.27
CA GLY A 244 -34.42 2.29 4.73
C GLY A 244 -35.70 2.83 5.39
N SER A 245 -36.56 3.53 4.64
CA SER A 245 -37.80 4.14 5.15
C SER A 245 -39.02 3.21 5.03
N ARG A 246 -38.90 1.94 5.37
CA ARG A 246 -40.01 0.98 5.37
C ARG A 246 -41.12 1.47 6.30
N GLY A 247 -42.14 2.09 5.74
CA GLY A 247 -43.33 2.53 6.48
C GLY A 247 -43.91 3.90 6.10
N ASN A 248 -43.25 4.67 5.28
CA ASN A 248 -43.76 5.99 4.90
C ASN A 248 -44.35 5.96 3.46
N SER A 249 -45.62 5.56 3.37
CA SER A 249 -46.37 5.47 2.11
C SER A 249 -46.37 6.78 1.27
N ASN A 250 -46.18 7.93 1.94
CA ASN A 250 -46.10 9.23 1.29
C ASN A 250 -44.79 9.46 0.50
N LEU A 251 -43.69 8.83 0.92
CA LEU A 251 -42.41 8.88 0.21
C LEU A 251 -42.44 8.01 -1.05
N GLN A 252 -43.12 6.87 -1.00
CA GLN A 252 -43.31 6.00 -2.17
C GLN A 252 -44.17 6.68 -3.24
N ALA A 253 -45.21 7.42 -2.85
CA ALA A 253 -46.06 8.17 -3.76
C ALA A 253 -45.33 9.33 -4.44
N SER A 254 -44.45 10.05 -3.70
CA SER A 254 -43.68 11.18 -4.27
C SER A 254 -42.57 10.72 -5.22
N VAL A 255 -42.01 9.53 -5.01
CA VAL A 255 -41.02 8.93 -5.93
C VAL A 255 -41.66 8.39 -7.18
N ALA A 256 -42.82 7.74 -7.06
CA ALA A 256 -43.60 7.32 -8.22
C ALA A 256 -43.97 8.52 -9.11
N GLN A 257 -44.33 9.64 -8.50
CA GLN A 257 -44.65 10.89 -9.18
C GLN A 257 -43.41 11.55 -9.83
N GLY A 258 -42.24 11.47 -9.15
CA GLY A 258 -40.94 11.96 -9.69
C GLY A 258 -40.44 11.14 -10.89
N ILE A 259 -40.64 9.84 -10.86
CA ILE A 259 -40.30 8.93 -11.97
C ILE A 259 -41.25 9.16 -13.16
N GLN A 260 -42.52 9.40 -12.88
CA GLN A 260 -43.50 9.69 -13.93
C GLN A 260 -43.24 11.04 -14.64
N SER A 261 -42.87 12.05 -13.89
CA SER A 261 -42.52 13.35 -14.47
C SER A 261 -41.18 13.35 -15.24
N ALA A 262 -40.23 12.51 -14.84
CA ALA A 262 -38.98 12.31 -15.57
C ALA A 262 -39.16 11.49 -16.85
N GLY A 263 -40.14 10.60 -16.88
CA GLY A 263 -40.52 9.82 -18.08
C GLY A 263 -41.23 10.63 -19.15
N GLU A 264 -41.91 11.71 -18.78
CA GLU A 264 -42.63 12.58 -19.73
C GLU A 264 -41.71 13.59 -20.45
N THR A 265 -40.50 13.84 -19.94
CA THR A 265 -39.52 14.78 -20.51
C THR A 265 -38.37 14.15 -21.29
N GLY A 266 -38.22 12.82 -21.27
CA GLY A 266 -37.12 12.11 -21.94
C GLY A 266 -37.63 10.96 -22.78
N GLY A 267 -37.49 11.07 -24.10
CA GLY A 267 -38.02 10.11 -25.06
C GLY A 267 -37.53 8.67 -24.89
N ALA A 268 -38.42 7.76 -25.21
CA ALA A 268 -38.33 6.38 -25.70
C ALA A 268 -37.38 5.33 -25.04
N ALA A 269 -36.39 5.71 -24.26
CA ALA A 269 -35.46 4.74 -23.62
C ALA A 269 -35.88 4.28 -22.21
N GLY A 270 -36.92 4.87 -21.63
CA GLY A 270 -37.36 4.60 -20.25
C GLY A 270 -38.40 3.48 -20.07
N LEU A 271 -38.91 2.90 -21.15
CA LEU A 271 -40.06 2.03 -21.08
C LEU A 271 -39.81 0.53 -20.84
N VAL A 272 -38.55 0.09 -20.79
CA VAL A 272 -38.25 -1.35 -20.66
C VAL A 272 -38.23 -1.83 -19.19
N GLY A 273 -38.12 -0.93 -18.21
CA GLY A 273 -37.96 -1.27 -16.78
C GLY A 273 -39.29 -1.45 -16.00
N VAL A 274 -40.42 -0.96 -16.52
CA VAL A 274 -41.71 -0.94 -15.76
C VAL A 274 -42.62 -2.14 -16.06
N GLY A 275 -42.35 -2.90 -17.11
CA GLY A 275 -43.18 -4.01 -17.55
C GLY A 275 -43.16 -5.29 -16.71
N MET A 276 -42.24 -5.44 -15.75
CA MET A 276 -42.10 -6.69 -14.97
C MET A 276 -42.78 -6.69 -13.58
N ALA A 277 -43.22 -5.53 -13.11
CA ALA A 277 -43.80 -5.45 -11.76
C ALA A 277 -45.33 -5.67 -11.69
N SER A 278 -46.03 -5.73 -12.83
CA SER A 278 -47.49 -5.84 -12.86
C SER A 278 -48.03 -7.27 -13.09
N GLY A 279 -47.17 -8.27 -13.23
CA GLY A 279 -47.56 -9.66 -13.52
C GLY A 279 -47.74 -10.58 -12.31
N MET A 280 -47.61 -10.11 -11.06
CA MET A 280 -47.53 -10.99 -9.87
C MET A 280 -48.66 -10.83 -8.86
N PHE A 281 -49.76 -10.13 -9.18
CA PHE A 281 -50.96 -10.09 -8.34
C PHE A 281 -52.23 -10.38 -9.14
N GLY A 282 -52.46 -11.62 -9.42
CA GLY A 282 -53.70 -12.06 -10.00
C GLY A 282 -53.84 -13.58 -9.95
N GLY A 283 -54.46 -14.10 -8.88
CA GLY A 283 -54.82 -15.51 -8.83
C GLY A 283 -54.95 -16.09 -7.46
N VAL A 284 -55.93 -15.66 -6.67
CA VAL A 284 -56.59 -16.54 -5.68
C VAL A 284 -58.06 -16.12 -5.65
N GLY A 285 -58.93 -16.99 -6.11
CA GLY A 285 -60.37 -16.82 -6.03
C GLY A 285 -61.09 -17.94 -6.74
N SER A 286 -61.35 -19.03 -6.09
CA SER A 286 -62.49 -19.92 -5.98
C SER A 286 -62.05 -21.35 -5.74
#